data_814b0a68bc1125679350ea1532d4c32b
#
_entry.id   814b0a68bc1125679350ea1532d4c32b
#
_cell.length_a   1.000
_cell.length_b   1.000
_cell.length_c   1.000
_cell.angle_alpha   90.00
_cell.angle_beta   90.00
_cell.angle_gamma   90.00
#
_symmetry.space_group_name_H-M   'P 1'
#
loop_
_entity.id
_entity.type
_entity.pdbx_description
1 polymer ?
#
loop_
_entity_poly.entity_id
_entity_poly.type
_entity_poly.pdbx_seq_one_letter_code
_entity_poly.pdbx_strand_id
1 'polypeptide(L)'
;PEPEGGASGGGTSGSRASGGVFAARVGGEEEAAEGGAARVREVRSAWQGLLELRRMSHPDGATDRPCGWERGHLVQAAALALEAAGHRPAGADAGDGGYRVRETPQPEAVAVYEAEGEALRACAATLEAAGWQAGEYTEPRTRTRYLLASPRRA
;
A
#
# COMPACT_ATOMS: atom_id res chain seq x y z
N PRO A 1 -15.03 -22.34 -29.55
CA PRO A 1 -14.76 -22.06 -29.03
C PRO A 1 -14.40 -21.51 -28.18
N GLU A 2 -14.35 -21.23 -27.98
CA GLU A 2 -14.04 -20.82 -27.30
C GLU A 2 -13.62 -20.27 -26.66
N PRO A 3 -13.46 -20.20 -26.64
CA PRO A 3 -13.03 -19.63 -26.04
C PRO A 3 -12.92 -19.11 -25.27
N GLU A 4 -13.03 -19.12 -25.23
CA GLU A 4 -12.93 -18.66 -24.62
C GLU A 4 -12.53 -18.31 -23.86
N GLY A 5 -12.40 -18.53 -23.90
CA GLY A 5 -11.98 -18.23 -23.29
C GLY A 5 -11.57 -17.70 -22.72
N GLY A 6 -11.62 -17.59 -22.85
CA GLY A 6 -11.20 -17.12 -22.41
C GLY A 6 -11.00 -16.50 -21.86
N ALA A 7 -11.11 -16.43 -21.94
CA ALA A 7 -11.01 -15.83 -21.57
C ALA A 7 -10.78 -15.40 -20.87
N SER A 8 -10.88 -15.59 -20.72
CA SER A 8 -10.71 -15.21 -20.17
C SER A 8 -10.26 -14.79 -19.52
N GLY A 9 -10.14 -14.91 -19.38
CA GLY A 9 -9.68 -14.57 -18.84
C GLY A 9 -9.46 -13.93 -18.29
N GLY A 10 -9.57 -13.68 -18.25
CA GLY A 10 -9.36 -13.12 -17.86
C GLY A 10 -9.20 -12.54 -17.18
N GLY A 11 -9.52 -12.44 -17.03
CA GLY A 11 -9.43 -11.78 -16.55
C GLY A 11 -8.83 -11.63 -15.78
N THR A 12 -8.87 -12.03 -15.61
CA THR A 12 -8.22 -11.90 -14.96
C THR A 12 -7.35 -11.21 -14.80
N SER A 13 -7.15 -11.25 -14.87
CA SER A 13 -6.21 -10.62 -14.92
C SER A 13 -6.39 -9.33 -14.99
N GLY A 14 -7.43 -9.09 -15.08
CA GLY A 14 -7.68 -7.82 -15.29
C GLY A 14 -6.79 -6.89 -14.67
N SER A 15 -6.68 -6.89 -13.52
CA SER A 15 -5.93 -5.92 -12.92
C SER A 15 -4.61 -5.90 -13.47
N ARG A 16 -4.09 -6.94 -13.79
CA ARG A 16 -2.90 -6.90 -14.31
C ARG A 16 -3.07 -6.33 -15.56
N ALA A 17 -4.18 -6.38 -16.04
CA ALA A 17 -4.39 -5.86 -17.27
C ALA A 17 -3.90 -4.49 -17.31
N SER A 18 -4.04 -3.74 -16.41
CA SER A 18 -3.54 -2.46 -16.53
C SER A 18 -2.08 -2.59 -16.73
N GLY A 19 -1.73 -3.38 -17.68
CA GLY A 19 -0.38 -3.45 -18.04
C GLY A 19 0.44 -4.30 -17.15
N GLY A 20 -0.17 -5.29 -16.57
CA GLY A 20 0.57 -6.14 -15.69
C GLY A 20 1.08 -5.39 -14.49
N VAL A 21 0.42 -4.34 -14.14
CA VAL A 21 0.87 -3.55 -13.03
C VAL A 21 0.71 -4.31 -11.75
N PHE A 22 1.76 -4.34 -10.97
CA PHE A 22 1.73 -4.95 -9.65
C PHE A 22 0.78 -4.16 -8.74
N ALA A 23 0.00 -4.88 -7.96
CA ALA A 23 -0.88 -4.24 -6.98
C ALA A 23 -0.43 -4.61 -5.59
N ALA A 24 -0.13 -3.61 -4.77
CA ALA A 24 0.20 -3.83 -3.38
C ALA A 24 -1.04 -4.27 -2.63
N ARG A 25 -0.85 -5.05 -1.58
CA ARG A 25 -1.95 -5.50 -0.77
C ARG A 25 -2.33 -4.41 0.21
N VAL A 26 -3.62 -4.05 0.18
CA VAL A 26 -4.11 -2.97 1.03
C VAL A 26 -4.72 -3.48 2.32
N GLY A 27 -4.85 -4.80 2.46
CA GLY A 27 -5.49 -5.39 3.63
C GLY A 27 -6.92 -5.74 3.34
N GLY A 28 -7.33 -6.93 3.72
CA GLY A 28 -8.68 -7.41 3.47
C GLY A 28 -8.80 -8.36 2.31
N GLU A 29 -7.71 -8.61 1.59
CA GLU A 29 -7.75 -9.56 0.47
C GLU A 29 -7.83 -10.98 0.99
N GLU A 30 -8.53 -11.81 0.26
CA GLU A 30 -8.69 -13.19 0.68
C GLU A 30 -7.39 -13.97 0.65
N GLU A 31 -6.51 -13.60 -0.24
CA GLU A 31 -5.25 -14.32 -0.35
C GLU A 31 -4.11 -13.59 0.32
N ALA A 32 -4.43 -12.73 1.26
CA ALA A 32 -3.38 -11.93 1.88
C ALA A 32 -2.34 -12.79 2.57
N ALA A 33 -2.73 -13.96 3.03
CA ALA A 33 -1.79 -14.82 3.71
C ALA A 33 -0.86 -15.54 2.76
N GLU A 34 -1.19 -15.56 1.50
CA GLU A 34 -0.37 -16.28 0.56
C GLU A 34 0.76 -15.41 0.11
N GLY A 35 1.93 -15.74 0.38
CA GLY A 35 3.00 -14.86 0.02
C GLY A 35 4.17 -15.64 -0.43
N GLY A 36 4.99 -15.96 0.51
CA GLY A 36 6.17 -16.70 0.21
C GLY A 36 7.20 -15.88 -0.52
N ALA A 37 8.24 -16.56 -0.97
CA ALA A 37 9.38 -15.89 -1.55
C ALA A 37 9.06 -15.18 -2.84
N ALA A 38 8.15 -15.73 -3.64
CA ALA A 38 7.80 -15.09 -4.90
C ALA A 38 7.14 -13.75 -4.67
N ARG A 39 6.24 -13.69 -3.69
CA ARG A 39 5.58 -12.43 -3.40
C ARG A 39 6.59 -11.41 -2.88
N VAL A 40 7.50 -11.83 -2.02
CA VAL A 40 8.50 -10.92 -1.49
C VAL A 40 9.33 -10.32 -2.63
N ARG A 41 9.69 -11.15 -3.62
CA ARG A 41 10.47 -10.65 -4.74
C ARG A 41 9.66 -9.66 -5.58
N GLU A 42 8.39 -9.94 -5.79
CA GLU A 42 7.54 -9.04 -6.55
C GLU A 42 7.41 -7.69 -5.85
N VAL A 43 7.19 -7.72 -4.56
CA VAL A 43 7.05 -6.49 -3.78
C VAL A 43 8.34 -5.70 -3.81
N ARG A 44 9.47 -6.38 -3.64
CA ARG A 44 10.75 -5.69 -3.67
C ARG A 44 11.00 -5.05 -5.03
N SER A 45 10.67 -5.76 -6.09
CA SER A 45 10.83 -5.23 -7.43
C SER A 45 9.95 -4.01 -7.65
N ALA A 46 8.70 -4.07 -7.16
CA ALA A 46 7.79 -2.93 -7.29
C ALA A 46 8.31 -1.73 -6.51
N TRP A 47 8.86 -1.95 -5.33
CA TRP A 47 9.40 -0.85 -4.54
C TRP A 47 10.60 -0.22 -5.24
N GLN A 48 11.49 -1.05 -5.81
CA GLN A 48 12.61 -0.52 -6.56
C GLN A 48 12.14 0.30 -7.77
N GLY A 49 11.07 -0.16 -8.42
CA GLY A 49 10.48 0.59 -9.52
C GLY A 49 9.96 1.94 -9.07
N LEU A 50 9.36 1.99 -7.88
CA LEU A 50 8.87 3.25 -7.36
C LEU A 50 10.02 4.20 -7.07
N LEU A 51 11.11 3.71 -6.49
CA LEU A 51 12.25 4.55 -6.23
C LEU A 51 12.84 5.09 -7.52
N GLU A 52 12.87 4.28 -8.56
CA GLU A 52 13.33 4.72 -9.84
C GLU A 52 12.42 5.80 -10.41
N LEU A 53 11.12 5.63 -10.23
CA LEU A 53 10.17 6.64 -10.68
C LEU A 53 10.37 7.95 -9.93
N ARG A 54 10.63 7.88 -8.62
CA ARG A 54 10.93 9.07 -7.85
C ARG A 54 12.18 9.77 -8.40
N ARG A 55 13.20 8.98 -8.66
CA ARG A 55 14.47 9.54 -9.14
C ARG A 55 14.26 10.27 -10.46
N MET A 56 13.47 9.70 -11.34
CA MET A 56 13.23 10.32 -12.64
C MET A 56 12.29 11.51 -12.55
N SER A 57 11.43 11.52 -11.55
CA SER A 57 10.42 12.58 -11.44
C SER A 57 10.95 13.85 -10.78
N HIS A 58 11.99 13.74 -9.99
CA HIS A 58 12.51 14.90 -9.27
C HIS A 58 13.75 15.44 -9.98
N PRO A 59 13.82 16.75 -10.17
CA PRO A 59 14.97 17.33 -10.88
C PRO A 59 16.31 17.00 -10.23
N ASP A 60 16.34 16.84 -8.91
CA ASP A 60 17.58 16.54 -8.21
C ASP A 60 17.78 15.02 -8.08
N GLY A 61 16.93 14.22 -8.68
CA GLY A 61 17.05 12.77 -8.60
C GLY A 61 16.74 12.18 -7.25
N ALA A 62 16.05 12.92 -6.39
CA ALA A 62 15.80 12.47 -5.03
C ALA A 62 14.87 11.26 -5.01
N THR A 63 15.15 10.33 -4.10
CA THR A 63 14.30 9.16 -3.91
C THR A 63 13.65 9.17 -2.52
N ASP A 64 13.89 10.22 -1.74
CA ASP A 64 13.34 10.30 -0.39
C ASP A 64 12.05 11.10 -0.31
N ARG A 65 11.53 11.52 -1.45
CA ARG A 65 10.28 12.27 -1.51
C ARG A 65 9.31 11.58 -2.44
N PRO A 66 8.04 11.51 -2.07
CA PRO A 66 7.05 10.92 -2.96
C PRO A 66 6.93 11.68 -4.27
N CYS A 67 6.58 10.94 -5.32
CA CYS A 67 6.44 11.54 -6.64
C CYS A 67 4.96 11.71 -6.98
N GLY A 68 4.70 12.26 -8.17
CA GLY A 68 3.33 12.53 -8.58
C GLY A 68 2.46 11.31 -8.66
N TRP A 69 3.04 10.18 -9.09
CA TRP A 69 2.25 8.95 -9.15
C TRP A 69 1.70 8.59 -7.77
N GLU A 70 2.53 8.74 -6.73
CA GLU A 70 2.08 8.41 -5.38
C GLU A 70 0.95 9.31 -4.93
N ARG A 71 1.02 10.58 -5.29
CA ARG A 71 -0.04 11.53 -4.91
C ARG A 71 -1.33 11.24 -5.62
N GLY A 72 -1.27 10.62 -6.78
CA GLY A 72 -2.46 10.22 -7.51
C GLY A 72 -2.96 8.82 -7.17
N HIS A 73 -2.18 8.07 -6.38
CA HIS A 73 -2.52 6.68 -6.04
C HIS A 73 -2.19 6.42 -4.58
N LEU A 74 -2.79 7.23 -3.71
CA LEU A 74 -2.37 7.27 -2.31
C LEU A 74 -2.47 5.93 -1.61
N VAL A 75 -3.59 5.23 -1.78
CA VAL A 75 -3.78 3.96 -1.08
C VAL A 75 -2.74 2.94 -1.54
N GLN A 76 -2.57 2.82 -2.85
CA GLN A 76 -1.61 1.86 -3.38
C GLN A 76 -0.17 2.22 -3.00
N ALA A 77 0.15 3.51 -3.01
CA ALA A 77 1.49 3.94 -2.66
C ALA A 77 1.83 3.66 -1.20
N ALA A 78 0.90 3.97 -0.30
CA ALA A 78 1.12 3.69 1.11
C ALA A 78 1.18 2.20 1.36
N ALA A 79 0.30 1.43 0.72
CA ALA A 79 0.30 -0.01 0.89
C ALA A 79 1.60 -0.64 0.40
N LEU A 80 2.13 -0.15 -0.71
CA LEU A 80 3.40 -0.68 -1.20
C LEU A 80 4.52 -0.42 -0.22
N ALA A 81 4.57 0.78 0.37
CA ALA A 81 5.59 1.07 1.35
C ALA A 81 5.51 0.11 2.54
N LEU A 82 4.29 -0.17 3.00
CA LEU A 82 4.12 -1.06 4.14
C LEU A 82 4.47 -2.50 3.78
N GLU A 83 3.99 -2.97 2.64
CA GLU A 83 4.26 -4.35 2.27
C GLU A 83 5.75 -4.55 1.98
N ALA A 84 6.38 -3.59 1.34
CA ALA A 84 7.81 -3.70 1.04
C ALA A 84 8.67 -3.74 2.29
N ALA A 85 8.20 -3.11 3.36
CA ALA A 85 8.94 -3.12 4.62
C ALA A 85 8.67 -4.38 5.45
N GLY A 86 7.80 -5.25 4.98
CA GLY A 86 7.56 -6.51 5.66
C GLY A 86 6.37 -6.50 6.59
N HIS A 87 5.57 -5.45 6.61
CA HIS A 87 4.36 -5.46 7.41
C HIS A 87 3.36 -6.43 6.83
N ARG A 88 2.62 -7.09 7.68
CA ARG A 88 1.67 -8.10 7.22
C ARG A 88 0.32 -7.46 6.92
N PRO A 89 -0.19 -7.62 5.71
CA PRO A 89 -1.53 -7.12 5.42
C PRO A 89 -2.58 -7.95 6.11
N ALA A 90 -3.67 -7.31 6.51
CA ALA A 90 -4.77 -8.01 7.16
C ALA A 90 -5.43 -8.96 6.18
N GLY A 91 -6.00 -10.04 6.70
CA GLY A 91 -6.77 -10.95 5.89
C GLY A 91 -8.16 -10.44 5.66
N ALA A 92 -9.01 -11.31 5.07
CA ALA A 92 -10.35 -10.91 4.67
C ALA A 92 -11.29 -10.75 5.85
N ASP A 93 -11.07 -11.49 6.92
CA ASP A 93 -11.98 -11.45 8.06
C ASP A 93 -11.72 -10.23 8.93
N ALA A 94 -12.79 -9.70 9.50
CA ALA A 94 -12.67 -8.48 10.29
C ALA A 94 -11.72 -8.64 11.47
N GLY A 95 -11.63 -9.84 12.03
CA GLY A 95 -10.75 -10.06 13.16
C GLY A 95 -9.31 -10.35 12.82
N ASP A 96 -8.97 -10.42 11.54
CA ASP A 96 -7.60 -10.73 11.16
C ASP A 96 -6.68 -9.58 11.48
N GLY A 97 -5.54 -9.90 12.05
CA GLY A 97 -4.52 -8.88 12.32
C GLY A 97 -3.85 -8.47 11.04
N GLY A 98 -3.07 -7.41 11.12
CA GLY A 98 -2.39 -6.87 9.96
C GLY A 98 -2.92 -5.50 9.60
N TYR A 99 -2.24 -4.85 8.65
CA TYR A 99 -2.62 -3.50 8.30
C TYR A 99 -3.73 -3.48 7.25
N ARG A 100 -4.50 -2.39 7.28
CA ARG A 100 -5.48 -2.07 6.25
C ARG A 100 -5.29 -0.61 5.88
N VAL A 101 -5.17 -0.34 4.60
CA VAL A 101 -5.03 1.02 4.10
C VAL A 101 -6.32 1.40 3.41
N ARG A 102 -6.91 2.51 3.78
CA ARG A 102 -8.22 2.91 3.27
C ARG A 102 -8.23 4.38 2.87
N GLU A 103 -9.10 4.71 1.96
CA GLU A 103 -9.32 6.10 1.60
C GLU A 103 -9.95 6.84 2.76
N THR A 104 -9.79 8.14 2.75
CA THR A 104 -10.37 9.00 3.76
C THR A 104 -10.86 10.27 3.07
N PRO A 105 -11.88 10.93 3.62
CA PRO A 105 -12.33 12.19 3.04
C PRO A 105 -11.28 13.29 3.05
N GLN A 106 -10.26 13.16 3.88
CA GLN A 106 -9.22 14.17 3.90
C GLN A 106 -8.41 14.16 2.62
N PRO A 107 -8.19 15.32 2.01
CA PRO A 107 -7.42 15.35 0.76
C PRO A 107 -5.98 14.90 0.99
N GLU A 108 -5.48 14.18 0.03
CA GLU A 108 -4.08 13.74 0.05
C GLU A 108 -3.70 12.93 1.27
N ALA A 109 -4.63 12.18 1.82
CA ALA A 109 -4.35 11.37 3.00
C ALA A 109 -5.00 10.01 2.87
N VAL A 110 -4.42 9.04 3.58
CA VAL A 110 -5.01 7.72 3.70
C VAL A 110 -5.10 7.39 5.18
N ALA A 111 -5.98 6.46 5.51
CA ALA A 111 -6.09 5.96 6.87
C ALA A 111 -5.47 4.58 6.91
N VAL A 112 -4.67 4.31 7.94
CA VAL A 112 -4.05 3.01 8.13
C VAL A 112 -4.52 2.46 9.46
N TYR A 113 -5.10 1.27 9.42
CA TYR A 113 -5.61 0.60 10.61
C TYR A 113 -4.76 -0.62 10.90
N GLU A 114 -4.48 -0.84 12.16
CA GLU A 114 -3.76 -1.99 12.64
C GLU A 114 -4.09 -2.11 14.12
N ALA A 115 -4.71 -3.22 14.49
CA ALA A 115 -5.21 -3.35 15.87
C ALA A 115 -4.10 -3.39 16.92
N GLU A 116 -2.94 -3.91 16.55
CA GLU A 116 -1.83 -4.02 17.47
C GLU A 116 -1.10 -2.68 17.54
N GLY A 117 -1.07 -2.10 18.73
CA GLY A 117 -0.53 -0.74 18.86
C GLY A 117 0.92 -0.61 18.44
N GLU A 118 1.75 -1.60 18.80
CA GLU A 118 3.14 -1.54 18.37
C GLU A 118 3.28 -1.65 16.88
N ALA A 119 2.47 -2.51 16.27
CA ALA A 119 2.51 -2.65 14.81
C ALA A 119 2.02 -1.37 14.13
N LEU A 120 1.04 -0.70 14.73
CA LEU A 120 0.58 0.56 14.18
C LEU A 120 1.68 1.61 14.21
N ARG A 121 2.40 1.68 15.32
CA ARG A 121 3.51 2.63 15.42
C ARG A 121 4.62 2.27 14.44
N ALA A 122 4.85 0.99 14.22
CA ALA A 122 5.84 0.57 13.24
C ALA A 122 5.42 0.96 11.83
N CYS A 123 4.13 0.89 11.53
CA CYS A 123 3.64 1.37 10.24
C CYS A 123 3.91 2.86 10.08
N ALA A 124 3.69 3.64 11.14
CA ALA A 124 3.96 5.06 11.07
C ALA A 124 5.43 5.33 10.77
N ALA A 125 6.32 4.60 11.45
CA ALA A 125 7.75 4.78 11.23
C ALA A 125 8.14 4.42 9.80
N THR A 126 7.56 3.35 9.26
CA THR A 126 7.83 2.96 7.89
C THR A 126 7.39 4.02 6.90
N LEU A 127 6.20 4.58 7.10
CA LEU A 127 5.71 5.60 6.20
C LEU A 127 6.56 6.86 6.28
N GLU A 128 7.01 7.22 7.49
CA GLU A 128 7.87 8.37 7.61
C GLU A 128 9.21 8.14 6.94
N ALA A 129 9.75 6.95 7.06
CA ALA A 129 11.00 6.65 6.37
C ALA A 129 10.82 6.65 4.86
N ALA A 130 9.61 6.41 4.39
CA ALA A 130 9.32 6.40 2.97
C ALA A 130 8.98 7.78 2.41
N GLY A 131 9.05 8.82 3.24
CA GLY A 131 8.82 10.17 2.74
C GLY A 131 7.44 10.71 3.01
N TRP A 132 6.66 10.00 3.83
CA TRP A 132 5.32 10.45 4.19
C TRP A 132 5.35 11.01 5.60
N GLN A 133 4.29 11.67 5.99
CA GLN A 133 4.09 12.01 7.39
C GLN A 133 2.90 11.23 7.88
N ALA A 134 2.95 10.81 9.12
CA ALA A 134 1.90 9.96 9.68
C ALA A 134 1.64 10.38 11.12
N GLY A 135 0.37 10.56 11.45
CA GLY A 135 -0.03 10.89 12.80
C GLY A 135 -1.03 9.88 13.31
N GLU A 136 -0.99 9.62 14.59
CA GLU A 136 -1.86 8.65 15.21
C GLU A 136 -3.08 9.36 15.80
N TYR A 137 -4.26 8.80 15.55
CA TYR A 137 -5.52 9.37 16.02
C TYR A 137 -6.40 8.27 16.58
N THR A 138 -7.39 8.65 17.34
CA THR A 138 -8.36 7.71 17.89
C THR A 138 -9.74 8.15 17.45
N GLU A 139 -10.49 7.22 16.89
CA GLU A 139 -11.86 7.50 16.50
C GLU A 139 -12.71 7.53 17.74
N PRO A 140 -13.41 8.64 18.04
CA PRO A 140 -14.06 8.79 19.34
C PRO A 140 -15.15 7.76 19.61
N ARG A 141 -15.91 7.36 18.60
CA ARG A 141 -17.03 6.48 18.84
C ARG A 141 -16.60 5.04 19.10
N THR A 142 -15.65 4.56 18.31
CA THR A 142 -15.23 3.18 18.41
C THR A 142 -13.98 3.01 19.22
N ARG A 143 -13.28 4.11 19.53
CA ARG A 143 -12.01 4.07 20.23
C ARG A 143 -10.94 3.39 19.41
N THR A 144 -11.18 3.25 18.11
CA THR A 144 -10.21 2.62 17.22
C THR A 144 -9.07 3.58 16.93
N ARG A 145 -7.84 3.10 17.10
CA ARG A 145 -6.67 3.89 16.78
C ARG A 145 -6.27 3.65 15.33
N TYR A 146 -5.82 4.70 14.69
CA TYR A 146 -5.44 4.61 13.29
C TYR A 146 -4.47 5.72 12.97
N LEU A 147 -3.84 5.60 11.81
CA LEU A 147 -2.95 6.64 11.32
C LEU A 147 -3.63 7.41 10.21
N LEU A 148 -3.39 8.70 10.16
CA LEU A 148 -3.60 9.47 8.94
C LEU A 148 -2.23 9.74 8.36
N ALA A 149 -2.04 9.37 7.11
CA ALA A 149 -0.74 9.49 6.47
C ALA A 149 -0.89 10.24 5.16
N SER A 150 0.07 11.09 4.86
CA SER A 150 0.06 11.83 3.61
C SER A 150 1.48 12.03 3.11
N PRO A 151 1.67 12.11 1.80
CA PRO A 151 3.02 12.34 1.26
C PRO A 151 3.51 13.71 1.65
N ARG A 152 4.78 13.78 2.03
CA ARG A 152 5.36 15.07 2.36
C ARG A 152 5.51 15.92 1.11
N ARG A 153 5.39 17.20 1.31
CA ARG A 153 5.51 18.09 0.18
C ARG A 153 6.91 18.57 -0.02
N ALA A 154 7.80 18.23 0.39
CA ALA A 154 9.15 18.67 0.14
C ALA A 154 9.93 18.68 1.45
#